data_792233dd9454cea05670cc094a04bd28
#
_entry.id   792233dd9454cea05670cc094a04bd28
#
_cell.length_a   1.000
_cell.length_b   1.000
_cell.length_c   1.000
_cell.angle_alpha   90.00
_cell.angle_beta   90.00
_cell.angle_gamma   90.00
#
_symmetry.space_group_name_H-M   'P 1'
#
loop_
_entity.id
_entity.type
_entity.pdbx_description
1 polymer ?
#
loop_
_entity_poly.entity_id
_entity_poly.type
_entity_poly.pdbx_seq_one_letter_code
_entity_poly.pdbx_strand_id
1 'polypeptide(L)'
;MKVRIARIAKRMHNKFRGLYWRQMFVTVGMVLLTLFLLGVSFFSLSYNYARGQENGELAAQAQVVGQLSASYLENGRYLDMEELQHEEDFQRLASFAATVSEVDFLICDVEGHVLLSTDASLSGLVVTMPEEMTAEVLEEGISSRRTDVDGLYSNKRFVVGVPAISEDTPDPVGMVYAVSSTTSLDTMWSGFIGLFFMTAFVVLMISFMASSITTMRQIQPIREMAKATRRYAEGDFDIRMNDYGRDDELGELAASFNNMAENLQQTERQRREFITNISHELKTPMTTIAGYTDGILDGTIPPENERQYLQIISDESRRLSRLVRRMLDLSRLQSAENVTAQEQFDVSEVMLRVLVSLENKINARHLDVDTQLPDGPVLVWGDPDAITQVCYNLLDNAIKFTPAGGTIRFSVEKLGPEAEISIWNSGQGISPEALPYVFERFYKEDRSRGLHARGSGLGLNICKVLVNLAGGQIRVESQQGEWCRFVFTLPTCSPNPGGMKRLPDAAGQPGAVEDPASMKPVE
;
A
#
# COMPACT_ATOMS: atom_id res chain seq x y z
N MET A 1 -37.17 20.16 15.02
CA MET A 1 -37.03 18.71 14.83
C MET A 1 -36.43 18.36 13.45
N LYS A 2 -36.93 18.86 12.32
CA LYS A 2 -36.44 18.57 10.95
C LYS A 2 -34.96 18.95 10.72
N VAL A 3 -34.44 20.07 11.26
CA VAL A 3 -33.05 20.52 11.10
C VAL A 3 -32.07 19.62 11.88
N ARG A 4 -32.48 19.06 13.01
CA ARG A 4 -31.66 18.14 13.82
C ARG A 4 -31.54 16.77 13.14
N ILE A 5 -32.60 16.29 12.52
CA ILE A 5 -32.63 15.04 11.73
C ILE A 5 -31.77 15.19 10.47
N ALA A 6 -31.85 16.32 9.75
CA ALA A 6 -31.05 16.59 8.58
C ALA A 6 -29.54 16.68 8.92
N ARG A 7 -29.16 17.26 10.07
CA ARG A 7 -27.76 17.28 10.55
C ARG A 7 -27.28 15.88 10.93
N ILE A 8 -28.11 15.08 11.57
CA ILE A 8 -27.79 13.69 11.92
C ILE A 8 -27.63 12.86 10.65
N ALA A 9 -28.57 12.98 9.71
CA ALA A 9 -28.49 12.29 8.41
C ALA A 9 -27.25 12.68 7.60
N LYS A 10 -26.90 13.98 7.57
CA LYS A 10 -25.67 14.47 6.89
C LYS A 10 -24.40 14.01 7.61
N ARG A 11 -24.40 13.91 8.94
CA ARG A 11 -23.30 13.35 9.73
C ARG A 11 -23.16 11.84 9.55
N MET A 12 -24.27 11.11 9.49
CA MET A 12 -24.29 9.69 9.16
C MET A 12 -23.83 9.46 7.72
N HIS A 13 -24.35 10.20 6.75
CA HIS A 13 -23.95 10.09 5.34
C HIS A 13 -22.45 10.34 5.13
N ASN A 14 -21.86 11.33 5.82
CA ASN A 14 -20.40 11.55 5.79
C ASN A 14 -19.59 10.44 6.51
N LYS A 15 -20.17 9.82 7.54
CA LYS A 15 -19.53 8.72 8.26
C LYS A 15 -19.49 7.44 7.41
N PHE A 16 -20.54 7.22 6.60
CA PHE A 16 -20.66 6.09 5.67
C PHE A 16 -19.83 6.25 4.38
N ARG A 17 -19.31 7.44 4.07
CA ARG A 17 -18.41 7.69 2.94
C ARG A 17 -16.95 7.25 3.21
N GLY A 18 -16.60 6.87 4.42
CA GLY A 18 -15.27 6.39 4.76
C GLY A 18 -14.95 5.05 4.08
N LEU A 19 -13.69 4.86 3.68
CA LEU A 19 -13.19 3.62 3.07
C LEU A 19 -13.58 2.37 3.89
N TYR A 20 -13.59 2.49 5.21
CA TYR A 20 -14.05 1.46 6.16
C TYR A 20 -15.46 0.96 5.84
N TRP A 21 -16.43 1.85 5.78
CA TRP A 21 -17.81 1.47 5.53
C TRP A 21 -18.03 0.92 4.13
N ARG A 22 -17.35 1.50 3.14
CA ARG A 22 -17.44 1.04 1.75
C ARG A 22 -16.94 -0.40 1.62
N GLN A 23 -15.80 -0.74 2.22
CA GLN A 23 -15.26 -2.09 2.19
C GLN A 23 -16.15 -3.07 2.96
N MET A 24 -16.64 -2.67 4.14
CA MET A 24 -17.56 -3.47 4.95
C MET A 24 -18.87 -3.78 4.21
N PHE A 25 -19.48 -2.80 3.53
CA PHE A 25 -20.69 -3.05 2.74
C PHE A 25 -20.45 -3.99 1.55
N VAL A 26 -19.31 -3.88 0.89
CA VAL A 26 -18.96 -4.79 -0.21
C VAL A 26 -18.79 -6.23 0.31
N THR A 27 -18.05 -6.42 1.39
CA THR A 27 -17.82 -7.77 1.94
C THR A 27 -19.10 -8.40 2.51
N VAL A 28 -19.89 -7.64 3.28
CA VAL A 28 -21.19 -8.11 3.80
C VAL A 28 -22.17 -8.37 2.66
N GLY A 29 -22.23 -7.50 1.66
CA GLY A 29 -23.08 -7.69 0.47
C GLY A 29 -22.71 -8.95 -0.32
N MET A 30 -21.41 -9.22 -0.47
CA MET A 30 -20.92 -10.43 -1.14
C MET A 30 -21.28 -11.69 -0.34
N VAL A 31 -21.14 -11.68 0.98
CA VAL A 31 -21.53 -12.80 1.85
C VAL A 31 -23.05 -13.04 1.80
N LEU A 32 -23.85 -11.97 1.84
CA LEU A 32 -25.31 -12.09 1.70
C LEU A 32 -25.71 -12.68 0.35
N LEU A 33 -25.08 -12.22 -0.73
CA LEU A 33 -25.34 -12.75 -2.08
C LEU A 33 -24.98 -14.23 -2.18
N THR A 34 -23.82 -14.64 -1.64
CA THR A 34 -23.41 -16.06 -1.65
C THR A 34 -24.35 -16.92 -0.81
N LEU A 35 -24.77 -16.46 0.38
CA LEU A 35 -25.76 -17.17 1.20
C LEU A 35 -27.12 -17.27 0.51
N PHE A 36 -27.57 -16.21 -0.17
CA PHE A 36 -28.80 -16.24 -0.94
C PHE A 36 -28.75 -17.27 -2.08
N LEU A 37 -27.68 -17.25 -2.89
CA LEU A 37 -27.52 -18.23 -3.98
C LEU A 37 -27.40 -19.66 -3.46
N LEU A 38 -26.66 -19.87 -2.37
CA LEU A 38 -26.52 -21.18 -1.73
C LEU A 38 -27.87 -21.64 -1.17
N GLY A 39 -28.65 -20.73 -0.57
CA GLY A 39 -30.00 -21.02 -0.07
C GLY A 39 -30.93 -21.46 -1.19
N VAL A 40 -31.00 -20.70 -2.28
CA VAL A 40 -31.84 -21.04 -3.44
C VAL A 40 -31.43 -22.41 -4.00
N SER A 41 -30.13 -22.66 -4.18
CA SER A 41 -29.63 -23.95 -4.66
C SER A 41 -29.96 -25.09 -3.71
N PHE A 42 -29.72 -24.90 -2.41
CA PHE A 42 -30.02 -25.90 -1.39
C PHE A 42 -31.51 -26.27 -1.35
N PHE A 43 -32.39 -25.24 -1.29
CA PHE A 43 -33.83 -25.50 -1.26
C PHE A 43 -34.33 -26.16 -2.53
N SER A 44 -33.84 -25.71 -3.71
CA SER A 44 -34.21 -26.33 -4.99
C SER A 44 -33.80 -27.80 -5.06
N LEU A 45 -32.55 -28.10 -4.68
CA LEU A 45 -32.03 -29.47 -4.70
C LEU A 45 -32.73 -30.35 -3.68
N SER A 46 -32.91 -29.84 -2.45
CA SER A 46 -33.59 -30.58 -1.37
C SER A 46 -35.06 -30.87 -1.70
N TYR A 47 -35.73 -29.88 -2.33
CA TYR A 47 -37.13 -30.09 -2.76
C TYR A 47 -37.22 -31.18 -3.81
N ASN A 48 -36.38 -31.13 -4.85
CA ASN A 48 -36.39 -32.15 -5.90
C ASN A 48 -36.02 -33.55 -5.35
N TYR A 49 -35.04 -33.63 -4.46
CA TYR A 49 -34.63 -34.89 -3.82
C TYR A 49 -35.74 -35.47 -2.95
N ALA A 50 -36.33 -34.65 -2.06
CA ALA A 50 -37.41 -35.12 -1.17
C ALA A 50 -38.63 -35.56 -1.97
N ARG A 51 -39.00 -34.82 -3.03
CA ARG A 51 -40.10 -35.23 -3.93
C ARG A 51 -39.82 -36.56 -4.64
N GLY A 52 -38.58 -36.76 -5.12
CA GLY A 52 -38.22 -38.00 -5.80
C GLY A 52 -38.24 -39.20 -4.87
N GLN A 53 -37.72 -39.03 -3.64
CA GLN A 53 -37.70 -40.09 -2.63
C GLN A 53 -39.12 -40.45 -2.19
N GLU A 54 -39.97 -39.46 -1.87
CA GLU A 54 -41.35 -39.70 -1.42
C GLU A 54 -42.19 -40.41 -2.48
N ASN A 55 -42.07 -39.95 -3.74
CA ASN A 55 -42.76 -40.64 -4.83
C ASN A 55 -42.29 -42.10 -4.98
N GLY A 56 -40.99 -42.38 -4.83
CA GLY A 56 -40.46 -43.75 -4.89
C GLY A 56 -40.94 -44.62 -3.74
N GLU A 57 -41.00 -44.07 -2.51
CA GLU A 57 -41.50 -44.80 -1.33
C GLU A 57 -43.01 -45.08 -1.44
N LEU A 58 -43.80 -44.07 -1.82
CA LEU A 58 -45.22 -44.23 -2.02
C LEU A 58 -45.54 -45.25 -3.13
N ALA A 59 -44.79 -45.24 -4.24
CA ALA A 59 -44.93 -46.23 -5.32
C ALA A 59 -44.65 -47.64 -4.85
N ALA A 60 -43.55 -47.83 -4.10
CA ALA A 60 -43.18 -49.14 -3.57
C ALA A 60 -44.25 -49.68 -2.59
N GLN A 61 -44.78 -48.82 -1.72
CA GLN A 61 -45.84 -49.17 -0.79
C GLN A 61 -47.16 -49.49 -1.48
N ALA A 62 -47.55 -48.67 -2.47
CA ALA A 62 -48.72 -48.94 -3.30
C ALA A 62 -48.61 -50.27 -4.05
N GLN A 63 -47.40 -50.58 -4.59
CA GLN A 63 -47.13 -51.80 -5.30
C GLN A 63 -47.26 -53.06 -4.39
N VAL A 64 -46.77 -52.98 -3.14
CA VAL A 64 -46.95 -54.06 -2.17
C VAL A 64 -48.42 -54.32 -1.90
N VAL A 65 -49.22 -53.26 -1.66
CA VAL A 65 -50.66 -53.41 -1.44
C VAL A 65 -51.40 -53.88 -2.70
N GLY A 66 -50.94 -53.41 -3.89
CA GLY A 66 -51.46 -53.87 -5.19
C GLY A 66 -51.25 -55.38 -5.42
N GLN A 67 -50.03 -55.87 -5.14
CA GLN A 67 -49.72 -57.33 -5.21
C GLN A 67 -50.53 -58.12 -4.19
N LEU A 68 -50.68 -57.62 -2.97
CA LEU A 68 -51.51 -58.21 -1.97
C LEU A 68 -52.94 -58.32 -2.46
N SER A 69 -53.54 -57.26 -3.00
CA SER A 69 -54.89 -57.27 -3.53
C SER A 69 -55.05 -58.27 -4.66
N ALA A 70 -54.11 -58.35 -5.60
CA ALA A 70 -54.13 -59.24 -6.71
C ALA A 70 -54.02 -60.74 -6.23
N SER A 71 -53.16 -61.02 -5.22
CA SER A 71 -52.99 -62.37 -4.69
C SER A 71 -54.26 -62.93 -3.95
N TYR A 72 -55.05 -62.04 -3.38
CA TYR A 72 -56.34 -62.49 -2.79
C TYR A 72 -57.36 -62.88 -3.87
N LEU A 73 -57.31 -62.21 -5.06
CA LEU A 73 -58.18 -62.58 -6.22
C LEU A 73 -57.77 -63.91 -6.85
N GLU A 74 -56.45 -64.14 -7.00
CA GLU A 74 -55.91 -65.37 -7.58
C GLU A 74 -56.25 -66.67 -6.79
N ASN A 75 -56.35 -66.56 -5.49
CA ASN A 75 -56.67 -67.71 -4.66
C ASN A 75 -58.11 -68.22 -4.88
N GLY A 76 -58.85 -67.71 -5.89
CA GLY A 76 -60.10 -68.28 -6.43
C GLY A 76 -61.30 -68.20 -5.50
N ARG A 77 -61.25 -67.35 -4.50
CA ARG A 77 -62.37 -67.08 -3.58
C ARG A 77 -63.27 -65.91 -4.02
N TYR A 78 -62.70 -65.01 -4.80
CA TYR A 78 -63.36 -63.75 -5.21
C TYR A 78 -63.25 -63.59 -6.73
N LEU A 79 -64.36 -63.16 -7.36
CA LEU A 79 -64.44 -63.01 -8.82
C LEU A 79 -63.95 -61.66 -9.32
N ASP A 80 -63.99 -60.61 -8.42
CA ASP A 80 -63.55 -59.28 -8.75
C ASP A 80 -63.15 -58.50 -7.47
N MET A 81 -62.63 -57.28 -7.68
CA MET A 81 -62.19 -56.37 -6.60
C MET A 81 -63.40 -55.90 -5.73
N GLU A 82 -64.60 -55.88 -6.26
CA GLU A 82 -65.81 -55.46 -5.55
C GLU A 82 -66.20 -56.39 -4.45
N GLU A 83 -66.03 -57.75 -4.62
CA GLU A 83 -66.22 -58.75 -3.58
C GLU A 83 -65.16 -58.65 -2.50
N LEU A 84 -63.90 -58.33 -2.85
CA LEU A 84 -62.74 -58.23 -1.94
C LEU A 84 -62.94 -57.15 -0.85
N GLN A 85 -63.69 -56.06 -1.15
CA GLN A 85 -63.95 -54.99 -0.17
C GLN A 85 -64.68 -55.47 1.10
N HIS A 86 -65.40 -56.57 1.02
CA HIS A 86 -66.18 -57.14 2.14
C HIS A 86 -65.38 -58.17 2.99
N GLU A 87 -64.13 -58.52 2.59
CA GLU A 87 -63.30 -59.47 3.30
C GLU A 87 -62.63 -58.84 4.52
N GLU A 88 -63.02 -59.28 5.73
CA GLU A 88 -62.48 -58.69 6.96
C GLU A 88 -60.96 -58.82 7.10
N ASP A 89 -60.40 -59.94 6.66
CA ASP A 89 -58.94 -60.20 6.79
C ASP A 89 -58.13 -59.26 5.85
N PHE A 90 -58.65 -59.05 4.65
CA PHE A 90 -58.02 -58.06 3.71
C PHE A 90 -58.11 -56.63 4.23
N GLN A 91 -59.30 -56.20 4.75
CA GLN A 91 -59.44 -54.88 5.35
C GLN A 91 -58.45 -54.66 6.53
N ARG A 92 -58.30 -55.73 7.40
CA ARG A 92 -57.31 -55.68 8.50
C ARG A 92 -55.88 -55.57 8.01
N LEU A 93 -55.50 -56.27 6.97
CA LEU A 93 -54.16 -56.23 6.38
C LEU A 93 -53.91 -54.87 5.71
N ALA A 94 -54.83 -54.32 4.94
CA ALA A 94 -54.72 -53.06 4.33
C ALA A 94 -54.59 -51.94 5.39
N SER A 95 -55.43 -52.00 6.47
CA SER A 95 -55.36 -51.05 7.58
C SER A 95 -54.05 -51.19 8.38
N PHE A 96 -53.53 -52.41 8.54
CA PHE A 96 -52.23 -52.63 9.16
C PHE A 96 -51.09 -52.05 8.30
N ALA A 97 -51.14 -52.28 7.00
CA ALA A 97 -50.17 -51.70 6.07
C ALA A 97 -50.21 -50.16 6.12
N ALA A 98 -51.38 -49.55 6.16
CA ALA A 98 -51.56 -48.11 6.30
C ALA A 98 -50.96 -47.57 7.61
N THR A 99 -51.18 -48.28 8.73
CA THR A 99 -50.68 -47.87 10.04
C THR A 99 -49.15 -47.96 10.12
N VAL A 100 -48.57 -49.03 9.55
CA VAL A 100 -47.11 -49.25 9.58
C VAL A 100 -46.37 -48.29 8.64
N SER A 101 -46.95 -47.99 7.48
CA SER A 101 -46.37 -47.11 6.48
C SER A 101 -46.70 -45.64 6.71
N GLU A 102 -47.60 -45.30 7.61
CA GLU A 102 -48.16 -43.94 7.83
C GLU A 102 -48.74 -43.31 6.55
N VAL A 103 -49.24 -44.17 5.64
CA VAL A 103 -49.80 -43.78 4.32
C VAL A 103 -51.20 -44.34 4.20
N ASP A 104 -52.13 -43.51 3.70
CA ASP A 104 -53.46 -43.96 3.40
C ASP A 104 -53.52 -44.66 2.03
N PHE A 105 -54.24 -45.73 1.92
CA PHE A 105 -54.43 -46.47 0.66
C PHE A 105 -55.89 -46.36 0.19
N LEU A 106 -56.05 -46.05 -1.12
CA LEU A 106 -57.33 -46.12 -1.81
C LEU A 106 -57.23 -47.25 -2.84
N ILE A 107 -58.03 -48.28 -2.67
CA ILE A 107 -58.07 -49.43 -3.55
C ILE A 107 -59.30 -49.25 -4.46
N CYS A 108 -59.05 -49.26 -5.78
CA CYS A 108 -60.04 -48.96 -6.79
C CYS A 108 -60.18 -50.10 -7.80
N ASP A 109 -61.35 -50.15 -8.42
CA ASP A 109 -61.57 -50.92 -9.65
C ASP A 109 -60.83 -50.33 -10.85
N VAL A 110 -60.97 -50.95 -12.03
CA VAL A 110 -60.36 -50.50 -13.28
C VAL A 110 -61.03 -49.20 -13.84
N GLU A 111 -62.20 -48.84 -13.35
CA GLU A 111 -62.96 -47.65 -13.71
C GLU A 111 -62.62 -46.45 -12.77
N GLY A 112 -61.87 -46.71 -11.69
CA GLY A 112 -61.42 -45.70 -10.74
C GLY A 112 -62.35 -45.48 -9.56
N HIS A 113 -63.38 -46.31 -9.35
CA HIS A 113 -64.22 -46.24 -8.18
C HIS A 113 -63.49 -46.77 -6.97
N VAL A 114 -63.43 -46.02 -5.88
CA VAL A 114 -62.78 -46.41 -4.63
C VAL A 114 -63.66 -47.44 -3.94
N LEU A 115 -63.15 -48.68 -3.88
CA LEU A 115 -63.83 -49.79 -3.23
C LEU A 115 -63.51 -49.87 -1.73
N LEU A 116 -62.23 -49.62 -1.38
CA LEU A 116 -61.74 -49.64 -0.01
C LEU A 116 -60.83 -48.43 0.23
N SER A 117 -61.07 -47.71 1.34
CA SER A 117 -60.16 -46.67 1.82
C SER A 117 -59.70 -47.01 3.22
N THR A 118 -58.40 -46.85 3.50
CA THR A 118 -57.84 -46.95 4.85
C THR A 118 -57.93 -45.63 5.61
N ASP A 119 -58.22 -44.51 4.91
CA ASP A 119 -58.45 -43.21 5.55
C ASP A 119 -59.87 -43.20 6.18
N ALA A 120 -59.90 -43.16 7.52
CA ALA A 120 -61.15 -43.11 8.27
C ALA A 120 -62.05 -41.92 7.93
N SER A 121 -61.49 -40.83 7.42
CA SER A 121 -62.25 -39.62 7.03
C SER A 121 -63.11 -39.84 5.79
N LEU A 122 -62.80 -40.84 4.97
CA LEU A 122 -63.49 -41.18 3.72
C LEU A 122 -64.52 -42.33 3.91
N SER A 123 -64.66 -42.87 5.10
CA SER A 123 -65.55 -43.98 5.38
C SER A 123 -67.01 -43.60 5.05
N GLY A 124 -67.63 -44.40 4.14
CA GLY A 124 -69.02 -44.21 3.71
C GLY A 124 -69.22 -43.16 2.59
N LEU A 125 -68.17 -42.61 2.04
CA LEU A 125 -68.24 -41.74 0.85
C LEU A 125 -68.06 -42.57 -0.41
N VAL A 126 -68.84 -42.30 -1.45
CA VAL A 126 -68.58 -42.82 -2.80
C VAL A 126 -67.57 -41.91 -3.45
N VAL A 127 -66.36 -42.38 -3.61
CA VAL A 127 -65.24 -41.65 -4.16
C VAL A 127 -64.85 -42.27 -5.49
N THR A 128 -64.60 -41.44 -6.51
CA THR A 128 -64.05 -41.86 -7.80
C THR A 128 -62.74 -41.09 -8.05
N MET A 129 -61.73 -41.78 -8.45
CA MET A 129 -60.44 -41.15 -8.79
C MET A 129 -60.56 -40.35 -10.10
N PRO A 130 -59.86 -39.23 -10.26
CA PRO A 130 -59.85 -38.43 -11.48
C PRO A 130 -59.48 -39.28 -12.69
N GLU A 131 -60.21 -39.13 -13.79
CA GLU A 131 -60.04 -39.92 -15.04
C GLU A 131 -58.58 -39.79 -15.59
N GLU A 132 -57.95 -38.64 -15.42
CA GLU A 132 -56.58 -38.42 -15.85
C GLU A 132 -55.59 -39.32 -15.06
N MET A 133 -55.80 -39.55 -13.75
CA MET A 133 -54.96 -40.36 -12.92
C MET A 133 -55.16 -41.84 -13.17
N THR A 134 -56.38 -42.27 -13.42
CA THR A 134 -56.68 -43.66 -13.78
C THR A 134 -56.11 -44.00 -15.14
N ALA A 135 -56.25 -43.13 -16.11
CA ALA A 135 -55.62 -43.32 -17.46
C ALA A 135 -54.10 -43.44 -17.38
N GLU A 136 -53.42 -42.54 -16.61
CA GLU A 136 -51.96 -42.61 -16.40
C GLU A 136 -51.52 -43.94 -15.79
N VAL A 137 -52.23 -44.46 -14.77
CA VAL A 137 -51.90 -45.74 -14.14
C VAL A 137 -52.07 -46.89 -15.13
N LEU A 138 -53.09 -46.86 -15.96
CA LEU A 138 -53.33 -47.94 -16.95
C LEU A 138 -52.39 -47.89 -18.15
N GLU A 139 -52.01 -46.68 -18.59
CA GLU A 139 -51.15 -46.51 -19.80
C GLU A 139 -49.66 -46.52 -19.45
N GLU A 140 -49.23 -45.81 -18.39
CA GLU A 140 -47.83 -45.62 -17.99
C GLU A 140 -47.38 -46.55 -16.84
N GLY A 141 -48.31 -47.25 -16.22
CA GLY A 141 -48.03 -48.14 -15.08
C GLY A 141 -47.84 -47.43 -13.77
N ILE A 142 -47.84 -46.09 -13.73
CA ILE A 142 -47.73 -45.29 -12.52
C ILE A 142 -48.28 -43.89 -12.76
N SER A 143 -49.04 -43.38 -11.80
CA SER A 143 -49.43 -41.94 -11.75
C SER A 143 -48.85 -41.33 -10.47
N SER A 144 -48.18 -40.18 -10.55
CA SER A 144 -47.63 -39.47 -9.38
C SER A 144 -47.92 -38.00 -9.46
N ARG A 145 -48.84 -37.55 -8.65
CA ARG A 145 -49.28 -36.14 -8.65
C ARG A 145 -49.43 -35.62 -7.22
N ARG A 146 -49.29 -34.29 -7.08
CA ARG A 146 -49.67 -33.56 -5.88
C ARG A 146 -51.04 -32.95 -6.11
N THR A 147 -52.06 -33.56 -5.58
CA THR A 147 -53.48 -33.22 -5.83
C THR A 147 -54.30 -33.26 -4.54
N ASP A 148 -55.43 -32.60 -4.56
CA ASP A 148 -56.49 -32.69 -3.56
C ASP A 148 -57.55 -33.76 -3.95
N VAL A 149 -57.31 -34.49 -5.04
CA VAL A 149 -58.20 -35.52 -5.62
C VAL A 149 -59.61 -34.93 -5.81
N ASP A 150 -59.71 -33.90 -6.67
CA ASP A 150 -60.96 -33.18 -6.98
C ASP A 150 -61.74 -32.68 -5.75
N GLY A 151 -60.98 -32.20 -4.74
CA GLY A 151 -61.55 -31.67 -3.51
C GLY A 151 -61.87 -32.69 -2.43
N LEU A 152 -61.46 -33.93 -2.58
CA LEU A 152 -61.60 -34.98 -1.57
C LEU A 152 -60.83 -34.62 -0.28
N TYR A 153 -59.63 -34.04 -0.44
CA TYR A 153 -58.82 -33.57 0.66
C TYR A 153 -58.80 -32.05 0.76
N SER A 154 -58.80 -31.52 1.97
CA SER A 154 -58.71 -30.05 2.20
C SER A 154 -57.39 -29.46 1.77
N ASN A 155 -56.32 -30.26 1.67
CA ASN A 155 -54.99 -29.87 1.23
C ASN A 155 -54.45 -30.83 0.14
N LYS A 156 -53.62 -30.28 -0.76
CA LYS A 156 -52.97 -31.11 -1.77
C LYS A 156 -51.99 -32.07 -1.12
N ARG A 157 -52.20 -33.38 -1.32
CA ARG A 157 -51.37 -34.49 -0.88
C ARG A 157 -50.58 -35.07 -2.06
N PHE A 158 -49.48 -35.77 -1.78
CA PHE A 158 -48.87 -36.62 -2.79
C PHE A 158 -49.69 -37.89 -2.92
N VAL A 159 -50.07 -38.19 -4.13
CA VAL A 159 -50.87 -39.35 -4.48
C VAL A 159 -50.10 -40.10 -5.57
N VAL A 160 -49.77 -41.37 -5.30
CA VAL A 160 -49.13 -42.25 -6.25
C VAL A 160 -50.00 -43.46 -6.48
N GLY A 161 -50.42 -43.63 -7.74
CA GLY A 161 -51.22 -44.76 -8.19
C GLY A 161 -50.38 -45.79 -8.92
N VAL A 162 -50.65 -47.06 -8.67
CA VAL A 162 -50.07 -48.19 -9.39
C VAL A 162 -51.15 -49.23 -9.75
N PRO A 163 -51.00 -49.98 -10.84
CA PRO A 163 -51.95 -51.05 -11.18
C PRO A 163 -51.76 -52.23 -10.25
N ALA A 164 -52.85 -52.86 -9.87
CA ALA A 164 -52.87 -54.18 -9.21
C ALA A 164 -52.86 -55.27 -10.30
N ILE A 165 -51.73 -55.91 -10.51
CA ILE A 165 -51.52 -56.91 -11.59
C ILE A 165 -51.38 -58.27 -10.94
N SER A 166 -52.16 -59.21 -11.41
CA SER A 166 -52.11 -60.65 -11.05
C SER A 166 -50.93 -61.33 -11.75
N GLU A 167 -50.37 -62.37 -11.13
CA GLU A 167 -49.34 -63.20 -11.77
C GLU A 167 -49.92 -64.03 -12.94
N ASP A 168 -51.24 -64.36 -12.90
CA ASP A 168 -51.89 -65.14 -13.92
C ASP A 168 -52.39 -64.35 -15.13
N THR A 169 -52.62 -63.06 -14.99
CA THR A 169 -53.13 -62.23 -16.07
C THR A 169 -52.33 -60.93 -16.21
N PRO A 170 -51.88 -60.57 -17.43
CA PRO A 170 -51.13 -59.32 -17.64
C PRO A 170 -52.00 -58.04 -17.52
N ASP A 171 -53.31 -58.18 -17.52
CA ASP A 171 -54.26 -57.08 -17.42
C ASP A 171 -54.45 -56.68 -15.95
N PRO A 172 -54.49 -55.39 -15.64
CA PRO A 172 -54.69 -54.91 -14.29
C PRO A 172 -56.13 -55.28 -13.79
N VAL A 173 -56.20 -55.84 -12.60
CA VAL A 173 -57.49 -56.22 -11.97
C VAL A 173 -58.08 -55.06 -11.17
N GLY A 174 -57.31 -54.00 -10.99
CA GLY A 174 -57.69 -52.75 -10.28
C GLY A 174 -56.51 -51.83 -10.13
N MET A 175 -56.64 -50.80 -9.28
CA MET A 175 -55.58 -49.83 -9.00
C MET A 175 -55.47 -49.58 -7.51
N VAL A 176 -54.26 -49.29 -7.03
CA VAL A 176 -54.01 -48.87 -5.65
C VAL A 176 -53.31 -47.51 -5.64
N TYR A 177 -53.92 -46.55 -4.98
CA TYR A 177 -53.34 -45.24 -4.76
C TYR A 177 -52.84 -45.14 -3.31
N ALA A 178 -51.60 -44.79 -3.14
CA ALA A 178 -50.98 -44.40 -1.87
C ALA A 178 -51.04 -42.88 -1.71
N VAL A 179 -51.59 -42.45 -0.60
CA VAL A 179 -51.82 -41.01 -0.30
C VAL A 179 -50.96 -40.63 0.91
N SER A 180 -50.02 -39.71 0.73
CA SER A 180 -49.16 -39.29 1.84
C SER A 180 -49.90 -38.46 2.87
N SER A 181 -49.52 -38.65 4.15
CA SER A 181 -49.92 -37.75 5.24
C SER A 181 -49.18 -36.44 5.11
N THR A 182 -49.92 -35.30 5.06
CA THR A 182 -49.33 -33.97 4.87
C THR A 182 -48.42 -33.49 5.99
N THR A 183 -48.40 -34.18 7.14
CA THR A 183 -47.72 -33.73 8.35
C THR A 183 -46.21 -33.99 8.37
N SER A 184 -45.71 -34.97 7.66
CA SER A 184 -44.29 -35.36 7.76
C SER A 184 -43.35 -34.44 6.98
N LEU A 185 -43.75 -34.04 5.78
CA LEU A 185 -42.92 -33.13 4.95
C LEU A 185 -42.81 -31.70 5.54
N ASP A 186 -43.92 -31.13 6.02
CA ASP A 186 -43.92 -29.79 6.57
C ASP A 186 -43.06 -29.66 7.84
N THR A 187 -43.03 -30.70 8.67
CA THR A 187 -42.17 -30.76 9.86
C THR A 187 -40.68 -30.89 9.50
N MET A 188 -40.32 -31.71 8.53
CA MET A 188 -38.94 -31.81 8.02
C MET A 188 -38.47 -30.46 7.42
N TRP A 189 -39.32 -29.82 6.59
CA TRP A 189 -38.99 -28.53 5.98
C TRP A 189 -38.76 -27.43 7.02
N SER A 190 -39.60 -27.35 8.05
CA SER A 190 -39.41 -26.38 9.11
C SER A 190 -38.09 -26.53 9.86
N GLY A 191 -37.65 -27.79 10.07
CA GLY A 191 -36.35 -28.11 10.64
C GLY A 191 -35.18 -27.68 9.76
N PHE A 192 -35.22 -27.99 8.46
CA PHE A 192 -34.17 -27.57 7.51
C PHE A 192 -34.09 -26.04 7.34
N ILE A 193 -35.22 -25.35 7.28
CA ILE A 193 -35.30 -23.90 7.24
C ILE A 193 -34.67 -23.29 8.51
N GLY A 194 -35.03 -23.81 9.68
CA GLY A 194 -34.46 -23.37 10.96
C GLY A 194 -32.95 -23.52 11.02
N LEU A 195 -32.43 -24.72 10.64
CA LEU A 195 -31.01 -24.99 10.60
C LEU A 195 -30.27 -24.11 9.61
N PHE A 196 -30.83 -23.85 8.42
CA PHE A 196 -30.26 -22.97 7.41
C PHE A 196 -30.14 -21.53 7.92
N PHE A 197 -31.20 -20.96 8.50
CA PHE A 197 -31.14 -19.61 9.05
C PHE A 197 -30.19 -19.49 10.24
N MET A 198 -30.12 -20.51 11.11
CA MET A 198 -29.16 -20.52 12.22
C MET A 198 -27.72 -20.53 11.72
N THR A 199 -27.40 -21.40 10.76
CA THR A 199 -26.05 -21.47 10.18
C THR A 199 -25.71 -20.19 9.41
N ALA A 200 -26.64 -19.64 8.64
CA ALA A 200 -26.47 -18.37 7.93
C ALA A 200 -26.19 -17.21 8.90
N PHE A 201 -26.90 -17.15 10.03
CA PHE A 201 -26.67 -16.14 11.07
C PHE A 201 -25.25 -16.25 11.66
N VAL A 202 -24.80 -17.47 11.99
CA VAL A 202 -23.44 -17.69 12.53
C VAL A 202 -22.36 -17.27 11.51
N VAL A 203 -22.53 -17.65 10.25
CA VAL A 203 -21.59 -17.28 9.17
C VAL A 203 -21.55 -15.75 8.98
N LEU A 204 -22.71 -15.07 9.02
CA LEU A 204 -22.77 -13.62 8.95
C LEU A 204 -22.06 -12.95 10.12
N MET A 205 -22.25 -13.45 11.34
CA MET A 205 -21.58 -12.92 12.54
C MET A 205 -20.05 -13.06 12.44
N ILE A 206 -19.57 -14.25 12.06
CA ILE A 206 -18.13 -14.50 11.88
C ILE A 206 -17.56 -13.61 10.78
N SER A 207 -18.25 -13.52 9.63
CA SER A 207 -17.83 -12.69 8.50
C SER A 207 -17.79 -11.21 8.84
N PHE A 208 -18.79 -10.71 9.60
CA PHE A 208 -18.82 -9.35 10.08
C PHE A 208 -17.64 -9.04 11.01
N MET A 209 -17.37 -9.94 11.96
CA MET A 209 -16.26 -9.77 12.90
C MET A 209 -14.91 -9.80 12.20
N ALA A 210 -14.67 -10.77 11.33
CA ALA A 210 -13.45 -10.90 10.55
C ALA A 210 -13.23 -9.68 9.64
N SER A 211 -14.28 -9.27 8.91
CA SER A 211 -14.24 -8.07 8.05
C SER A 211 -13.93 -6.80 8.85
N SER A 212 -14.53 -6.65 10.04
CA SER A 212 -14.29 -5.49 10.90
C SER A 212 -12.84 -5.41 11.38
N ILE A 213 -12.28 -6.52 11.83
CA ILE A 213 -10.88 -6.60 12.31
C ILE A 213 -9.91 -6.30 11.16
N THR A 214 -10.09 -6.96 10.01
CA THR A 214 -9.23 -6.75 8.84
C THR A 214 -9.27 -5.31 8.35
N THR A 215 -10.48 -4.75 8.25
CA THR A 215 -10.67 -3.38 7.80
C THR A 215 -10.05 -2.35 8.76
N MET A 216 -10.16 -2.56 10.08
CA MET A 216 -9.49 -1.69 11.06
C MET A 216 -7.97 -1.75 10.92
N ARG A 217 -7.40 -2.95 10.80
CA ARG A 217 -5.95 -3.13 10.65
C ARG A 217 -5.38 -2.50 9.37
N GLN A 218 -6.14 -2.44 8.29
CA GLN A 218 -5.70 -1.86 7.01
C GLN A 218 -5.94 -0.35 6.93
N ILE A 219 -7.08 0.15 7.40
CA ILE A 219 -7.49 1.54 7.19
C ILE A 219 -6.89 2.49 8.23
N GLN A 220 -6.65 2.03 9.44
CA GLN A 220 -6.09 2.90 10.48
C GLN A 220 -4.70 3.46 10.10
N PRO A 221 -3.72 2.66 9.66
CA PRO A 221 -2.42 3.17 9.20
C PRO A 221 -2.54 4.19 8.07
N ILE A 222 -3.39 3.92 7.07
CA ILE A 222 -3.62 4.84 5.94
C ILE A 222 -4.18 6.19 6.41
N ARG A 223 -5.06 6.19 7.41
CA ARG A 223 -5.58 7.44 8.01
C ARG A 223 -4.50 8.21 8.75
N GLU A 224 -3.64 7.52 9.45
CA GLU A 224 -2.52 8.14 10.17
C GLU A 224 -1.52 8.74 9.18
N MET A 225 -1.22 8.03 8.08
CA MET A 225 -0.42 8.57 6.98
C MET A 225 -1.01 9.86 6.40
N ALA A 226 -2.31 9.84 6.10
CA ALA A 226 -2.99 11.03 5.56
C ALA A 226 -2.98 12.22 6.54
N LYS A 227 -3.03 11.97 7.85
CA LYS A 227 -2.91 13.01 8.88
C LYS A 227 -1.46 13.51 9.00
N ALA A 228 -0.50 12.59 9.01
CA ALA A 228 0.92 12.92 9.05
C ALA A 228 1.30 13.79 7.85
N THR A 229 0.91 13.41 6.64
CA THR A 229 1.16 14.18 5.41
C THR A 229 0.58 15.61 5.48
N ARG A 230 -0.61 15.80 6.09
CA ARG A 230 -1.16 17.14 6.29
C ARG A 230 -0.33 17.98 7.25
N ARG A 231 0.06 17.43 8.38
CA ARG A 231 0.90 18.15 9.36
C ARG A 231 2.27 18.49 8.76
N TYR A 232 2.80 17.59 7.92
CA TYR A 232 4.00 17.85 7.12
C TYR A 232 3.83 19.08 6.23
N ALA A 233 2.73 19.16 5.49
CA ALA A 233 2.41 20.31 4.65
C ALA A 233 2.24 21.62 5.45
N GLU A 234 1.90 21.53 6.73
CA GLU A 234 1.82 22.66 7.68
C GLU A 234 3.18 23.00 8.32
N GLY A 235 4.26 22.26 7.97
CA GLY A 235 5.62 22.52 8.44
C GLY A 235 6.03 21.79 9.73
N ASP A 236 5.24 20.84 10.18
CA ASP A 236 5.57 20.00 11.35
C ASP A 236 6.36 18.77 10.88
N PHE A 237 7.67 18.87 10.89
CA PHE A 237 8.59 17.84 10.41
C PHE A 237 9.04 16.84 11.49
N ASP A 238 8.58 16.99 12.73
CA ASP A 238 8.96 16.11 13.85
C ASP A 238 8.11 14.83 13.91
N ILE A 239 7.07 14.75 13.10
CA ILE A 239 6.17 13.61 13.09
C ILE A 239 6.87 12.40 12.46
N ARG A 240 6.70 11.27 13.14
CA ARG A 240 7.09 9.96 12.61
C ARG A 240 5.89 9.03 12.61
N MET A 241 5.86 8.16 11.62
CA MET A 241 4.90 7.07 11.58
C MET A 241 5.35 5.93 12.45
N ASN A 242 4.38 5.31 13.14
CA ASN A 242 4.66 4.11 13.91
C ASN A 242 4.86 2.94 12.93
N ASP A 243 5.88 2.17 13.13
CA ASP A 243 6.22 1.00 12.31
C ASP A 243 5.21 -0.15 12.47
N TYR A 244 4.48 -0.21 13.58
CA TYR A 244 3.54 -1.29 13.92
C TYR A 244 4.13 -2.71 13.83
N GLY A 245 5.45 -2.87 13.63
CA GLY A 245 6.12 -4.17 13.47
C GLY A 245 5.54 -4.99 12.30
N ARG A 246 5.23 -4.34 11.17
CA ARG A 246 4.64 -4.95 9.97
C ARG A 246 5.68 -5.18 8.90
N ASP A 247 5.70 -6.40 8.36
CA ASP A 247 6.55 -6.80 7.23
C ASP A 247 5.77 -6.79 5.89
N ASP A 248 4.70 -5.97 5.79
CA ASP A 248 3.88 -5.82 4.58
C ASP A 248 4.11 -4.45 3.89
N GLU A 249 3.40 -4.22 2.78
CA GLU A 249 3.49 -2.99 1.97
C GLU A 249 3.17 -1.72 2.78
N LEU A 250 2.37 -1.83 3.83
CA LEU A 250 2.07 -0.71 4.73
C LEU A 250 3.24 -0.40 5.67
N GLY A 251 3.99 -1.42 6.09
CA GLY A 251 5.24 -1.26 6.84
C GLY A 251 6.32 -0.60 5.98
N GLU A 252 6.50 -1.06 4.73
CA GLU A 252 7.44 -0.46 3.77
C GLU A 252 7.08 1.01 3.47
N LEU A 253 5.79 1.31 3.31
CA LEU A 253 5.31 2.67 3.09
C LEU A 253 5.56 3.57 4.32
N ALA A 254 5.39 3.05 5.54
CA ALA A 254 5.68 3.79 6.77
C ALA A 254 7.19 4.09 6.90
N ALA A 255 8.05 3.12 6.60
CA ALA A 255 9.50 3.29 6.60
C ALA A 255 9.94 4.31 5.55
N SER A 256 9.42 4.22 4.32
CA SER A 256 9.70 5.17 3.24
C SER A 256 9.25 6.59 3.60
N PHE A 257 8.08 6.73 4.23
CA PHE A 257 7.60 8.01 4.74
C PHE A 257 8.53 8.59 5.81
N ASN A 258 8.98 7.77 6.78
CA ASN A 258 9.89 8.21 7.83
C ASN A 258 11.24 8.65 7.27
N ASN A 259 11.78 7.93 6.27
CA ASN A 259 13.02 8.30 5.58
C ASN A 259 12.88 9.65 4.83
N MET A 260 11.76 9.84 4.12
CA MET A 260 11.46 11.12 3.48
C MET A 260 11.36 12.25 4.51
N ALA A 261 10.71 11.96 5.64
CA ALA A 261 10.53 12.86 6.76
C ALA A 261 11.86 13.31 7.34
N GLU A 262 12.77 12.40 7.57
CA GLU A 262 14.10 12.68 8.10
C GLU A 262 14.91 13.55 7.14
N ASN A 263 14.92 13.20 5.86
CA ASN A 263 15.60 13.98 4.81
C ASN A 263 15.08 15.42 4.72
N LEU A 264 13.75 15.59 4.78
CA LEU A 264 13.14 16.92 4.71
C LEU A 264 13.42 17.75 5.98
N GLN A 265 13.34 17.12 7.16
CA GLN A 265 13.69 17.75 8.43
C GLN A 265 15.14 18.23 8.45
N GLN A 266 16.06 17.37 7.98
CA GLN A 266 17.48 17.71 7.87
C GLN A 266 17.70 18.89 6.91
N THR A 267 17.04 18.86 5.75
CA THR A 267 17.12 19.96 4.76
C THR A 267 16.61 21.28 5.32
N GLU A 268 15.46 21.27 6.01
CA GLU A 268 14.88 22.47 6.60
C GLU A 268 15.72 22.99 7.79
N ARG A 269 16.31 22.09 8.57
CA ARG A 269 17.26 22.48 9.63
C ARG A 269 18.49 23.16 9.04
N GLN A 270 19.09 22.58 8.02
CA GLN A 270 20.24 23.17 7.33
C GLN A 270 19.90 24.54 6.71
N ARG A 271 18.69 24.68 6.15
CA ARG A 271 18.20 25.96 5.61
C ARG A 271 18.05 27.01 6.69
N ARG A 272 17.48 26.69 7.85
CA ARG A 272 17.33 27.63 8.97
C ARG A 272 18.69 28.04 9.55
N GLU A 273 19.60 27.10 9.76
CA GLU A 273 20.95 27.37 10.22
C GLU A 273 21.69 28.28 9.22
N PHE A 274 21.54 28.05 7.93
CA PHE A 274 22.10 28.90 6.87
C PHE A 274 21.58 30.35 6.96
N ILE A 275 20.27 30.55 7.05
CA ILE A 275 19.66 31.89 7.18
C ILE A 275 20.14 32.59 8.46
N THR A 276 20.18 31.87 9.57
CA THR A 276 20.64 32.43 10.85
C THR A 276 22.09 32.86 10.79
N ASN A 277 22.97 32.04 10.24
CA ASN A 277 24.39 32.32 10.12
C ASN A 277 24.66 33.50 9.17
N ILE A 278 23.94 33.57 8.04
CA ILE A 278 23.98 34.74 7.13
C ILE A 278 23.62 36.01 7.89
N SER A 279 22.51 36.01 8.62
CA SER A 279 22.03 37.18 9.35
C SER A 279 23.08 37.67 10.35
N HIS A 280 23.76 36.75 11.05
CA HIS A 280 24.84 37.11 11.98
C HIS A 280 26.10 37.67 11.26
N GLU A 281 26.56 37.00 10.19
CA GLU A 281 27.77 37.43 9.45
C GLU A 281 27.55 38.78 8.69
N LEU A 282 26.29 39.12 8.33
CA LEU A 282 25.94 40.43 7.77
C LEU A 282 25.77 41.52 8.85
N LYS A 283 25.15 41.18 10.00
CA LYS A 283 24.85 42.18 11.04
C LYS A 283 26.13 42.79 11.64
N THR A 284 27.16 41.99 11.86
CA THR A 284 28.42 42.45 12.48
C THR A 284 29.09 43.56 11.68
N PRO A 285 29.43 43.39 10.37
CA PRO A 285 30.03 44.47 9.59
C PRO A 285 29.12 45.67 9.43
N MET A 286 27.82 45.49 9.26
CA MET A 286 26.86 46.60 9.17
C MET A 286 26.83 47.45 10.43
N THR A 287 26.84 46.79 11.61
CA THR A 287 26.88 47.51 12.91
C THR A 287 28.19 48.29 13.07
N THR A 288 29.31 47.73 12.65
CA THR A 288 30.63 48.39 12.68
C THR A 288 30.66 49.59 11.76
N ILE A 289 30.19 49.47 10.52
CA ILE A 289 30.11 50.56 9.54
C ILE A 289 29.23 51.68 10.10
N ALA A 290 28.00 51.35 10.54
CA ALA A 290 27.06 52.32 11.07
C ALA A 290 27.64 53.04 12.30
N GLY A 291 28.15 52.28 13.28
CA GLY A 291 28.69 52.88 14.51
C GLY A 291 29.88 53.83 14.30
N TYR A 292 30.79 53.46 13.39
CA TYR A 292 31.91 54.40 13.08
C TYR A 292 31.47 55.57 12.23
N THR A 293 30.49 55.37 11.34
CA THR A 293 29.94 56.50 10.55
C THR A 293 29.21 57.46 11.48
N ASP A 294 28.37 56.98 12.39
CA ASP A 294 27.67 57.81 13.36
C ASP A 294 28.68 58.55 14.27
N GLY A 295 29.71 57.83 14.78
CA GLY A 295 30.75 58.43 15.61
C GLY A 295 31.60 59.50 14.93
N ILE A 296 31.76 59.46 13.60
CA ILE A 296 32.38 60.53 12.80
C ILE A 296 31.41 61.70 12.67
N LEU A 297 30.14 61.44 12.37
CA LEU A 297 29.12 62.45 12.14
C LEU A 297 28.75 63.25 13.40
N ASP A 298 28.72 62.60 14.58
CA ASP A 298 28.39 63.24 15.86
C ASP A 298 29.60 63.83 16.57
N GLY A 299 30.81 63.68 16.01
CA GLY A 299 32.05 64.26 16.56
C GLY A 299 32.63 63.46 17.71
N THR A 300 32.11 62.25 18.03
CA THR A 300 32.66 61.36 19.07
C THR A 300 34.04 60.84 18.64
N ILE A 301 34.30 60.69 17.35
CA ILE A 301 35.60 60.35 16.79
C ILE A 301 36.36 61.64 16.48
N PRO A 302 37.52 61.88 17.08
CA PRO A 302 38.30 63.09 16.82
C PRO A 302 38.79 63.17 15.38
N PRO A 303 38.88 64.41 14.77
CA PRO A 303 39.26 64.61 13.36
C PRO A 303 40.58 63.92 12.98
N GLU A 304 41.55 63.92 13.88
CA GLU A 304 42.84 63.23 13.70
C GLU A 304 42.76 61.75 13.49
N ASN A 305 41.67 61.07 13.94
CA ASN A 305 41.44 59.64 13.81
C ASN A 305 40.45 59.28 12.70
N GLU A 306 39.72 60.23 12.12
CA GLU A 306 38.70 60.01 11.08
C GLU A 306 39.23 59.14 9.95
N ARG A 307 40.43 59.40 9.46
CA ARG A 307 41.05 58.65 8.35
C ARG A 307 41.21 57.18 8.70
N GLN A 308 41.54 56.83 9.93
CA GLN A 308 41.69 55.45 10.38
C GLN A 308 40.34 54.73 10.42
N TYR A 309 39.30 55.39 10.93
CA TYR A 309 37.96 54.84 10.99
C TYR A 309 37.29 54.73 9.61
N LEU A 310 37.51 55.70 8.72
CA LEU A 310 37.11 55.61 7.32
C LEU A 310 37.77 54.42 6.59
N GLN A 311 39.05 54.13 6.92
CA GLN A 311 39.73 52.96 6.38
C GLN A 311 39.06 51.67 6.89
N ILE A 312 38.67 51.61 8.18
CA ILE A 312 37.95 50.44 8.75
C ILE A 312 36.59 50.26 8.07
N ILE A 313 35.84 51.36 7.86
CA ILE A 313 34.56 51.34 7.15
C ILE A 313 34.74 50.82 5.72
N SER A 314 35.77 51.29 5.00
CA SER A 314 36.09 50.84 3.63
C SER A 314 36.43 49.36 3.60
N ASP A 315 37.25 48.87 4.53
CA ASP A 315 37.65 47.47 4.62
C ASP A 315 36.46 46.55 4.94
N GLU A 316 35.57 46.98 5.84
CA GLU A 316 34.39 46.24 6.22
C GLU A 316 33.35 46.23 5.09
N SER A 317 33.19 47.33 4.34
CA SER A 317 32.35 47.37 3.14
C SER A 317 32.85 46.42 2.04
N ARG A 318 34.18 46.37 1.80
CA ARG A 318 34.79 45.39 0.88
C ARG A 318 34.61 43.96 1.34
N ARG A 319 34.71 43.73 2.65
CA ARG A 319 34.47 42.43 3.25
C ARG A 319 33.02 41.96 3.04
N LEU A 320 32.05 42.86 3.26
CA LEU A 320 30.62 42.59 3.05
C LEU A 320 30.35 42.26 1.58
N SER A 321 30.92 43.02 0.64
CA SER A 321 30.78 42.78 -0.79
C SER A 321 31.31 41.37 -1.19
N ARG A 322 32.48 40.96 -0.65
CA ARG A 322 33.03 39.63 -0.88
C ARG A 322 32.15 38.51 -0.27
N LEU A 323 31.56 38.74 0.91
CA LEU A 323 30.66 37.77 1.55
C LEU A 323 29.40 37.56 0.70
N VAL A 324 28.76 38.63 0.25
CA VAL A 324 27.57 38.55 -0.62
C VAL A 324 27.89 37.82 -1.92
N ARG A 325 29.01 38.13 -2.58
CA ARG A 325 29.43 37.46 -3.81
C ARG A 325 29.59 35.95 -3.60
N ARG A 326 30.28 35.51 -2.52
CA ARG A 326 30.44 34.09 -2.18
C ARG A 326 29.12 33.40 -1.90
N MET A 327 28.15 34.09 -1.32
CA MET A 327 26.79 33.56 -1.10
C MET A 327 26.04 33.35 -2.41
N LEU A 328 26.16 34.31 -3.32
CA LEU A 328 25.53 34.20 -4.65
C LEU A 328 26.15 33.03 -5.45
N ASP A 329 27.47 32.89 -5.40
CA ASP A 329 28.19 31.80 -6.05
C ASP A 329 27.73 30.44 -5.47
N LEU A 330 27.66 30.32 -4.13
CA LEU A 330 27.17 29.10 -3.48
C LEU A 330 25.71 28.78 -3.85
N SER A 331 24.85 29.80 -3.92
CA SER A 331 23.45 29.64 -4.32
C SER A 331 23.33 29.15 -5.77
N ARG A 332 24.16 29.69 -6.68
CA ARG A 332 24.20 29.27 -8.09
C ARG A 332 24.70 27.84 -8.25
N LEU A 333 25.72 27.44 -7.47
CA LEU A 333 26.26 26.06 -7.50
C LEU A 333 25.29 25.02 -6.96
N GLN A 334 24.33 25.41 -6.14
CA GLN A 334 23.31 24.51 -5.59
C GLN A 334 22.07 24.37 -6.48
N SER A 335 21.77 25.34 -7.33
CA SER A 335 20.75 25.17 -8.36
C SER A 335 21.38 24.36 -9.49
N ALA A 336 20.87 23.14 -9.72
CA ALA A 336 21.37 22.18 -10.73
C ALA A 336 21.37 22.70 -12.19
N GLU A 337 21.13 23.98 -12.40
CA GLU A 337 20.99 24.63 -13.72
C GLU A 337 22.32 25.00 -14.40
N ASN A 338 23.45 24.92 -13.70
CA ASN A 338 24.75 25.23 -14.32
C ASN A 338 25.60 23.95 -14.44
N VAL A 339 25.37 23.17 -15.48
CA VAL A 339 26.41 22.31 -16.06
C VAL A 339 27.41 23.28 -16.70
N THR A 340 28.39 23.76 -15.92
CA THR A 340 29.55 24.42 -16.45
C THR A 340 30.25 23.52 -17.47
N ALA A 341 30.73 24.07 -18.54
CA ALA A 341 31.41 23.32 -19.58
C ALA A 341 32.61 22.60 -18.96
N GLN A 342 32.47 21.28 -18.86
CA GLN A 342 33.58 20.44 -18.40
C GLN A 342 34.53 20.21 -19.58
N GLU A 343 35.79 20.44 -19.36
CA GLU A 343 36.85 20.24 -20.36
C GLU A 343 38.07 19.53 -19.75
N GLN A 344 38.95 19.08 -20.60
CA GLN A 344 40.22 18.48 -20.18
C GLN A 344 41.29 19.60 -20.07
N PHE A 345 41.93 19.69 -18.91
CA PHE A 345 42.95 20.70 -18.66
C PHE A 345 44.09 20.12 -17.78
N ASP A 346 45.24 20.81 -17.78
CA ASP A 346 46.35 20.43 -16.91
C ASP A 346 46.20 21.05 -15.51
N VAL A 347 46.00 20.21 -14.49
CA VAL A 347 45.83 20.69 -13.11
C VAL A 347 47.16 21.20 -12.52
N SER A 348 48.29 20.72 -12.98
CA SER A 348 49.62 21.21 -12.56
C SER A 348 49.82 22.67 -12.97
N GLU A 349 49.39 23.05 -14.19
CA GLU A 349 49.45 24.43 -14.67
C GLU A 349 48.50 25.33 -13.85
N VAL A 350 47.29 24.84 -13.53
CA VAL A 350 46.36 25.60 -12.69
C VAL A 350 46.96 25.86 -11.31
N MET A 351 47.56 24.86 -10.67
CA MET A 351 48.22 25.01 -9.37
C MET A 351 49.36 26.05 -9.41
N LEU A 352 50.23 25.99 -10.43
CA LEU A 352 51.34 26.94 -10.59
C LEU A 352 50.83 28.36 -10.82
N ARG A 353 49.79 28.57 -11.65
CA ARG A 353 49.18 29.87 -11.91
C ARG A 353 48.60 30.47 -10.62
N VAL A 354 47.94 29.65 -9.80
CA VAL A 354 47.43 30.10 -8.51
C VAL A 354 48.56 30.44 -7.55
N LEU A 355 49.63 29.65 -7.50
CA LEU A 355 50.81 29.93 -6.66
C LEU A 355 51.44 31.31 -7.02
N VAL A 356 51.67 31.56 -8.31
CA VAL A 356 52.20 32.87 -8.79
C VAL A 356 51.28 34.00 -8.39
N SER A 357 49.97 33.85 -8.46
CA SER A 357 48.99 34.90 -8.04
C SER A 357 49.06 35.22 -6.54
N LEU A 358 49.59 34.31 -5.72
CA LEU A 358 49.70 34.44 -4.27
C LEU A 358 51.15 34.77 -3.81
N GLU A 359 52.13 34.92 -4.74
CA GLU A 359 53.54 35.18 -4.47
C GLU A 359 53.76 36.31 -3.48
N ASN A 360 53.10 37.46 -3.68
CA ASN A 360 53.22 38.61 -2.79
C ASN A 360 52.84 38.30 -1.33
N LYS A 361 51.83 37.43 -1.11
CA LYS A 361 51.41 37.04 0.23
C LYS A 361 52.41 36.07 0.86
N ILE A 362 52.98 35.18 0.06
CA ILE A 362 53.98 34.21 0.47
C ILE A 362 55.26 34.94 0.92
N ASN A 363 55.75 35.86 0.06
CA ASN A 363 56.94 36.64 0.33
C ASN A 363 56.78 37.57 1.54
N ALA A 364 55.61 38.20 1.71
CA ALA A 364 55.32 39.08 2.84
C ALA A 364 55.36 38.33 4.20
N ARG A 365 55.20 37.00 4.19
CA ARG A 365 55.25 36.16 5.40
C ARG A 365 56.53 35.30 5.48
N HIS A 366 57.44 35.45 4.52
CA HIS A 366 58.67 34.66 4.41
C HIS A 366 58.44 33.16 4.46
N LEU A 367 57.42 32.65 3.73
CA LEU A 367 57.08 31.23 3.73
C LEU A 367 57.95 30.48 2.74
N ASP A 368 58.38 29.27 3.11
CA ASP A 368 59.06 28.34 2.25
C ASP A 368 58.04 27.52 1.47
N VAL A 369 58.20 27.36 0.15
CA VAL A 369 57.26 26.62 -0.70
C VAL A 369 57.96 25.46 -1.40
N ASP A 370 57.56 24.25 -1.08
CA ASP A 370 58.03 23.00 -1.70
C ASP A 370 56.96 22.50 -2.70
N THR A 371 57.38 22.26 -3.94
CA THR A 371 56.46 21.83 -5.01
C THR A 371 56.86 20.46 -5.53
N GLN A 372 55.97 19.50 -5.47
CA GLN A 372 56.15 18.14 -5.95
C GLN A 372 55.21 17.89 -7.13
N LEU A 373 55.69 18.20 -8.32
CA LEU A 373 54.92 18.03 -9.56
C LEU A 373 55.58 16.95 -10.43
N PRO A 374 54.84 16.16 -11.19
CA PRO A 374 55.35 15.21 -12.15
C PRO A 374 56.03 15.92 -13.34
N ASP A 375 56.94 15.24 -14.06
CA ASP A 375 57.66 15.78 -15.22
C ASP A 375 56.76 16.10 -16.44
N GLY A 376 55.50 15.72 -16.44
CA GLY A 376 54.56 15.93 -17.54
C GLY A 376 53.21 16.45 -17.09
N PRO A 377 52.36 16.89 -18.05
CA PRO A 377 51.04 17.42 -17.74
C PRO A 377 50.11 16.36 -17.11
N VAL A 378 49.44 16.73 -16.07
CA VAL A 378 48.37 15.89 -15.44
C VAL A 378 47.03 16.38 -15.90
N LEU A 379 46.53 15.73 -16.96
CA LEU A 379 45.22 16.09 -17.55
C LEU A 379 44.07 15.53 -16.72
N VAL A 380 43.22 16.40 -16.28
CA VAL A 380 42.00 16.10 -15.50
C VAL A 380 40.78 16.60 -16.23
N TRP A 381 39.61 16.03 -15.88
CA TRP A 381 38.32 16.43 -16.44
C TRP A 381 37.55 17.29 -15.42
N GLY A 382 37.07 18.45 -15.83
CA GLY A 382 36.31 19.36 -14.97
C GLY A 382 36.21 20.76 -15.53
N ASP A 383 35.71 21.69 -14.71
CA ASP A 383 35.70 23.14 -15.00
C ASP A 383 36.99 23.77 -14.47
N PRO A 384 37.89 24.31 -15.35
CA PRO A 384 39.14 24.90 -14.94
C PRO A 384 38.98 26.07 -13.98
N ASP A 385 37.95 26.91 -14.15
CA ASP A 385 37.71 28.06 -13.29
C ASP A 385 37.27 27.62 -11.89
N ALA A 386 36.40 26.59 -11.81
CA ALA A 386 35.97 26.00 -10.55
C ALA A 386 37.17 25.38 -9.79
N ILE A 387 38.05 24.65 -10.47
CA ILE A 387 39.23 24.06 -9.85
C ILE A 387 40.29 25.10 -9.49
N THR A 388 40.46 26.14 -10.30
CA THR A 388 41.25 27.33 -9.94
C THR A 388 40.79 27.94 -8.63
N GLN A 389 39.47 28.05 -8.42
CA GLN A 389 38.90 28.57 -7.16
C GLN A 389 39.16 27.63 -5.99
N VAL A 390 39.09 26.29 -6.18
CA VAL A 390 39.47 25.31 -5.15
C VAL A 390 40.91 25.50 -4.74
N CYS A 391 41.83 25.48 -5.71
CA CYS A 391 43.27 25.66 -5.48
C CYS A 391 43.56 26.97 -4.76
N TYR A 392 42.96 28.06 -5.20
CA TYR A 392 43.12 29.39 -4.56
C TYR A 392 42.65 29.37 -3.10
N ASN A 393 41.46 28.84 -2.82
CA ASN A 393 40.91 28.81 -1.47
C ASN A 393 41.78 27.96 -0.53
N LEU A 394 42.28 26.80 -0.99
CA LEU A 394 43.12 25.92 -0.18
C LEU A 394 44.50 26.51 0.05
N LEU A 395 45.14 27.10 -0.99
CA LEU A 395 46.44 27.76 -0.84
C LEU A 395 46.36 29.04 -0.01
N ASP A 396 45.32 29.88 -0.17
CA ASP A 396 45.11 31.08 0.66
C ASP A 396 44.87 30.68 2.16
N ASN A 397 44.20 29.59 2.41
CA ASN A 397 44.05 29.03 3.76
C ASN A 397 45.43 28.56 4.30
N ALA A 398 46.19 27.79 3.51
CA ALA A 398 47.55 27.36 3.90
C ALA A 398 48.44 28.54 4.26
N ILE A 399 48.51 29.59 3.39
CA ILE A 399 49.27 30.81 3.67
C ILE A 399 48.79 31.50 4.95
N LYS A 400 47.50 31.58 5.17
CA LYS A 400 46.89 32.25 6.33
C LYS A 400 47.24 31.59 7.66
N PHE A 401 47.22 30.24 7.70
CA PHE A 401 47.43 29.45 8.92
C PHE A 401 48.83 28.97 9.17
N THR A 402 49.76 29.18 8.20
CA THR A 402 51.17 28.95 8.37
C THR A 402 51.83 30.09 9.14
N PRO A 403 52.61 29.85 10.19
CA PRO A 403 53.39 30.88 10.88
C PRO A 403 54.43 31.50 9.94
N ALA A 404 54.88 32.74 10.24
CA ALA A 404 55.95 33.36 9.48
C ALA A 404 57.22 32.49 9.49
N GLY A 405 57.85 32.28 8.33
CA GLY A 405 58.99 31.39 8.15
C GLY A 405 58.65 29.90 8.11
N GLY A 406 57.33 29.55 8.11
CA GLY A 406 56.88 28.17 7.99
C GLY A 406 56.86 27.65 6.56
N THR A 407 56.52 26.38 6.36
CA THR A 407 56.57 25.66 5.08
C THR A 407 55.20 25.33 4.57
N ILE A 408 54.98 25.51 3.28
CA ILE A 408 53.83 25.02 2.52
C ILE A 408 54.36 24.04 1.48
N ARG A 409 53.70 22.87 1.37
CA ARG A 409 54.02 21.92 0.32
C ARG A 409 52.77 21.60 -0.48
N PHE A 410 52.88 21.55 -1.79
CA PHE A 410 51.83 20.99 -2.61
C PHE A 410 52.35 19.92 -3.56
N SER A 411 51.53 18.91 -3.79
CA SER A 411 51.83 17.84 -4.73
C SER A 411 50.67 17.55 -5.65
N VAL A 412 50.99 17.07 -6.84
CA VAL A 412 50.03 16.55 -7.81
C VAL A 412 50.55 15.17 -8.22
N GLU A 413 49.76 14.13 -8.00
CA GLU A 413 50.10 12.77 -8.33
C GLU A 413 48.99 12.13 -9.18
N LYS A 414 49.39 11.38 -10.22
CA LYS A 414 48.44 10.62 -11.02
C LYS A 414 48.30 9.21 -10.44
N LEU A 415 47.11 8.90 -9.90
CA LEU A 415 46.77 7.62 -9.29
C LEU A 415 45.75 6.85 -10.15
N GLY A 416 46.22 6.25 -11.24
CA GLY A 416 45.33 5.50 -12.14
C GLY A 416 44.29 6.39 -12.84
N PRO A 417 42.99 6.18 -12.60
CA PRO A 417 41.92 6.96 -13.24
C PRO A 417 41.70 8.34 -12.60
N GLU A 418 42.36 8.64 -11.50
CA GLU A 418 42.25 9.88 -10.76
C GLU A 418 43.60 10.58 -10.63
N ALA A 419 43.57 11.90 -10.47
CA ALA A 419 44.67 12.70 -10.02
C ALA A 419 44.43 13.13 -8.58
N GLU A 420 45.37 12.92 -7.69
CA GLU A 420 45.34 13.40 -6.31
C GLU A 420 46.15 14.69 -6.21
N ILE A 421 45.52 15.72 -5.66
CA ILE A 421 46.14 17.02 -5.42
C ILE A 421 46.15 17.25 -3.90
N SER A 422 47.34 17.50 -3.34
CA SER A 422 47.44 17.76 -1.91
C SER A 422 48.14 19.07 -1.61
N ILE A 423 47.65 19.76 -0.58
CA ILE A 423 48.19 21.01 -0.06
C ILE A 423 48.42 20.82 1.43
N TRP A 424 49.69 20.80 1.82
CA TRP A 424 50.16 20.64 3.19
C TRP A 424 50.76 21.95 3.71
N ASN A 425 50.49 22.27 4.95
CA ASN A 425 51.12 23.41 5.59
C ASN A 425 51.53 23.09 7.05
N SER A 426 52.68 23.63 7.48
CA SER A 426 53.08 23.64 8.88
C SER A 426 52.22 24.68 9.64
N GLY A 427 51.95 24.42 10.94
CA GLY A 427 51.22 25.39 11.77
C GLY A 427 50.42 24.73 12.88
N GLN A 428 49.41 25.44 13.36
CA GLN A 428 48.62 25.00 14.51
C GLN A 428 47.78 23.72 14.27
N GLY A 429 47.65 23.30 13.01
CA GLY A 429 46.80 22.16 12.67
C GLY A 429 45.31 22.41 12.99
N ILE A 430 44.54 21.33 13.01
CA ILE A 430 43.13 21.29 13.28
C ILE A 430 42.87 20.26 14.39
N SER A 431 42.04 20.58 15.38
CA SER A 431 41.74 19.63 16.45
C SER A 431 40.94 18.41 15.95
N PRO A 432 41.09 17.23 16.58
CA PRO A 432 40.33 16.05 16.19
C PRO A 432 38.82 16.22 16.21
N GLU A 433 38.32 17.06 17.16
CA GLU A 433 36.90 17.35 17.27
C GLU A 433 36.39 18.24 16.14
N ALA A 434 37.25 19.08 15.54
CA ALA A 434 36.92 19.99 14.46
C ALA A 434 36.96 19.34 13.07
N LEU A 435 37.80 18.32 12.89
CA LEU A 435 38.03 17.67 11.59
C LEU A 435 36.74 17.24 10.86
N PRO A 436 35.73 16.64 11.49
CA PRO A 436 34.48 16.26 10.80
C PRO A 436 33.68 17.44 10.26
N TYR A 437 33.86 18.64 10.83
CA TYR A 437 33.02 19.82 10.56
C TYR A 437 33.68 20.89 9.69
N VAL A 438 34.97 20.75 9.35
CA VAL A 438 35.71 21.82 8.63
C VAL A 438 35.14 22.15 7.24
N PHE A 439 34.43 21.21 6.61
CA PHE A 439 33.74 21.41 5.32
C PHE A 439 32.29 21.89 5.48
N GLU A 440 31.79 22.04 6.71
CA GLU A 440 30.45 22.57 6.93
C GLU A 440 30.39 24.08 6.69
N ARG A 441 29.19 24.57 6.38
CA ARG A 441 28.96 25.99 6.07
C ARG A 441 29.14 26.81 7.32
N PHE A 442 29.88 27.93 7.22
CA PHE A 442 30.15 28.89 8.30
C PHE A 442 30.91 28.29 9.48
N TYR A 443 31.42 27.07 9.37
CA TYR A 443 32.21 26.48 10.44
C TYR A 443 33.54 27.21 10.62
N LYS A 444 33.90 27.49 11.86
CA LYS A 444 35.16 28.09 12.32
C LYS A 444 35.53 27.46 13.65
N GLU A 445 36.71 26.90 13.79
CA GLU A 445 37.21 26.26 15.01
C GLU A 445 37.31 27.27 16.17
N ASP A 446 37.74 28.50 15.91
CA ASP A 446 37.84 29.58 16.92
C ASP A 446 36.84 30.71 16.62
N ARG A 447 35.76 30.79 17.39
CA ARG A 447 34.83 31.95 17.38
C ARG A 447 35.31 33.15 18.20
N SER A 448 36.36 32.99 19.05
CA SER A 448 36.67 33.93 20.12
C SER A 448 37.97 34.72 20.02
N ARG A 449 38.87 34.47 19.05
CA ARG A 449 40.19 35.12 18.98
C ARG A 449 40.37 36.00 17.73
N GLY A 450 40.34 37.30 17.95
CA GLY A 450 40.22 38.47 17.10
C GLY A 450 41.01 38.58 15.81
N LEU A 451 42.19 38.04 15.59
CA LEU A 451 42.99 38.24 14.37
C LEU A 451 42.75 37.20 13.28
N HIS A 452 42.27 35.99 13.62
CA HIS A 452 41.98 34.94 12.68
C HIS A 452 40.47 34.82 12.33
N ALA A 453 39.63 35.66 12.95
CA ALA A 453 38.18 35.71 12.71
C ALA A 453 37.79 36.23 11.31
N ARG A 454 38.73 36.63 10.46
CA ARG A 454 38.47 37.27 9.13
C ARG A 454 37.96 36.33 8.02
N GLY A 455 37.82 35.03 8.25
CA GLY A 455 37.24 34.09 7.30
C GLY A 455 35.69 34.05 7.36
N SER A 456 35.04 33.84 6.22
CA SER A 456 33.57 33.68 6.15
C SER A 456 33.09 32.28 6.55
N GLY A 457 33.98 31.30 6.69
CA GLY A 457 33.60 29.88 6.89
C GLY A 457 32.93 29.22 5.68
N LEU A 458 32.92 29.88 4.52
CA LEU A 458 32.32 29.32 3.30
C LEU A 458 33.33 28.72 2.34
N GLY A 459 34.65 29.08 2.45
CA GLY A 459 35.65 28.68 1.48
C GLY A 459 35.83 27.20 1.33
N LEU A 460 35.95 26.45 2.44
CA LEU A 460 36.12 24.98 2.42
C LEU A 460 34.83 24.26 1.99
N ASN A 461 33.66 24.77 2.36
CA ASN A 461 32.40 24.24 1.85
C ASN A 461 32.26 24.39 0.33
N ILE A 462 32.66 25.54 -0.22
CA ILE A 462 32.69 25.79 -1.67
C ILE A 462 33.66 24.79 -2.34
N CYS A 463 34.86 24.57 -1.75
CA CYS A 463 35.80 23.57 -2.27
C CYS A 463 35.16 22.18 -2.34
N LYS A 464 34.47 21.73 -1.28
CA LYS A 464 33.79 20.42 -1.25
C LYS A 464 32.72 20.33 -2.34
N VAL A 465 31.91 21.37 -2.53
CA VAL A 465 30.87 21.39 -3.57
C VAL A 465 31.49 21.31 -4.97
N LEU A 466 32.50 22.12 -5.26
CA LEU A 466 33.14 22.19 -6.58
C LEU A 466 33.86 20.88 -6.94
N VAL A 467 34.60 20.30 -5.98
CA VAL A 467 35.28 18.99 -6.18
C VAL A 467 34.27 17.87 -6.42
N ASN A 468 33.16 17.84 -5.65
CA ASN A 468 32.10 16.84 -5.86
C ASN A 468 31.41 17.02 -7.23
N LEU A 469 31.17 18.25 -7.68
CA LEU A 469 30.62 18.53 -9.02
C LEU A 469 31.56 18.08 -10.15
N ALA A 470 32.87 18.12 -9.91
CA ALA A 470 33.87 17.60 -10.84
C ALA A 470 34.03 16.04 -10.77
N GLY A 471 33.24 15.37 -9.93
CA GLY A 471 33.31 13.90 -9.76
C GLY A 471 34.43 13.42 -8.85
N GLY A 472 35.10 14.32 -8.13
CA GLY A 472 36.19 14.00 -7.19
C GLY A 472 35.72 13.97 -5.73
N GLN A 473 36.66 13.77 -4.83
CA GLN A 473 36.48 13.78 -3.37
C GLN A 473 37.47 14.70 -2.71
N ILE A 474 37.11 15.33 -1.59
CA ILE A 474 38.01 16.16 -0.78
C ILE A 474 38.02 15.64 0.65
N ARG A 475 39.26 15.57 1.23
CA ARG A 475 39.46 15.18 2.61
C ARG A 475 40.52 16.07 3.28
N VAL A 476 40.61 15.98 4.61
CA VAL A 476 41.58 16.72 5.41
C VAL A 476 42.25 15.75 6.39
N GLU A 477 43.54 15.91 6.55
CA GLU A 477 44.39 15.21 7.52
C GLU A 477 45.12 16.28 8.32
N SER A 478 45.23 16.13 9.63
CA SER A 478 45.87 17.15 10.44
C SER A 478 46.38 16.57 11.75
N GLN A 479 47.50 17.10 12.21
CA GLN A 479 48.02 16.89 13.57
C GLN A 479 48.03 18.24 14.28
N GLN A 480 47.21 18.36 15.32
CA GLN A 480 47.07 19.61 16.06
C GLN A 480 48.42 20.06 16.65
N GLY A 481 48.77 21.30 16.41
CA GLY A 481 50.03 21.90 16.83
C GLY A 481 51.20 21.73 15.84
N GLU A 482 51.06 20.92 14.78
CA GLU A 482 52.15 20.62 13.89
C GLU A 482 51.88 20.94 12.43
N TRP A 483 50.76 20.38 11.87
CA TRP A 483 50.50 20.50 10.42
C TRP A 483 49.05 20.25 10.05
N CYS A 484 48.66 20.70 8.86
CA CYS A 484 47.41 20.38 8.20
C CYS A 484 47.63 20.05 6.72
N ARG A 485 46.89 19.06 6.17
CA ARG A 485 46.94 18.63 4.79
C ARG A 485 45.53 18.51 4.24
N PHE A 486 45.22 19.26 3.20
CA PHE A 486 44.02 19.10 2.41
C PHE A 486 44.34 18.29 1.16
N VAL A 487 43.51 17.30 0.85
CA VAL A 487 43.70 16.41 -0.30
C VAL A 487 42.40 16.34 -1.07
N PHE A 488 42.46 16.50 -2.38
CA PHE A 488 41.30 16.29 -3.25
C PHE A 488 41.66 15.51 -4.50
N THR A 489 40.71 14.78 -5.06
CA THR A 489 40.87 14.00 -6.28
C THR A 489 40.07 14.58 -7.43
N LEU A 490 40.53 14.36 -8.66
CA LEU A 490 39.84 14.70 -9.90
C LEU A 490 39.96 13.54 -10.89
N PRO A 491 38.93 13.25 -11.68
CA PRO A 491 39.01 12.19 -12.71
C PRO A 491 39.98 12.62 -13.85
N THR A 492 40.82 11.69 -14.30
CA THR A 492 41.79 11.92 -15.41
C THR A 492 41.16 11.65 -16.78
N CYS A 493 40.04 10.97 -16.85
CA CYS A 493 39.27 10.71 -18.06
C CYS A 493 37.85 11.30 -17.93
N SER A 494 37.22 11.58 -19.07
CA SER A 494 35.81 11.94 -19.05
C SER A 494 35.02 10.83 -18.31
N PRO A 495 34.29 11.15 -17.26
CA PRO A 495 33.45 10.16 -16.61
C PRO A 495 32.46 9.61 -17.65
N ASN A 496 32.51 8.29 -17.84
CA ASN A 496 31.60 7.59 -18.75
C ASN A 496 30.15 7.96 -18.36
N PRO A 497 29.27 8.47 -19.25
CA PRO A 497 27.91 8.86 -18.90
C PRO A 497 27.05 7.74 -18.31
N GLY A 498 27.54 6.46 -18.34
CA GLY A 498 26.93 5.30 -17.68
C GLY A 498 27.37 5.07 -16.23
N GLY A 499 28.37 5.81 -15.69
CA GLY A 499 28.92 5.61 -14.35
C GLY A 499 28.52 6.64 -13.30
N MET A 500 27.85 7.73 -13.67
CA MET A 500 27.27 8.63 -12.68
C MET A 500 26.12 7.91 -11.99
N LYS A 501 26.30 7.52 -10.72
CA LYS A 501 25.18 7.29 -9.81
C LYS A 501 24.32 8.56 -9.86
N ARG A 502 23.24 8.53 -10.64
CA ARG A 502 22.18 9.53 -10.51
C ARG A 502 21.83 9.58 -9.03
N LEU A 503 21.95 10.74 -8.43
CA LEU A 503 21.22 11.04 -7.22
C LEU A 503 19.77 10.65 -7.51
N PRO A 504 19.06 9.93 -6.61
CA PRO A 504 17.70 9.49 -6.88
C PRO A 504 16.86 10.71 -7.26
N ASP A 505 16.32 10.68 -8.47
CA ASP A 505 15.40 11.69 -9.00
C ASP A 505 14.20 11.80 -8.05
N ALA A 506 14.18 12.88 -7.28
CA ALA A 506 12.99 13.31 -6.57
C ALA A 506 12.07 14.01 -7.59
N ALA A 507 11.46 13.25 -8.48
CA ALA A 507 10.20 13.59 -9.17
C ALA A 507 9.89 12.49 -10.21
N GLY A 508 8.99 11.57 -9.85
CA GLY A 508 8.36 10.70 -10.83
C GLY A 508 7.58 11.53 -11.85
N GLN A 509 8.03 11.54 -13.08
CA GLN A 509 7.17 11.91 -14.20
C GLN A 509 6.28 10.72 -14.58
N PRO A 510 4.99 10.90 -14.83
CA PRO A 510 4.10 9.82 -15.23
C PRO A 510 4.49 9.30 -16.62
N GLY A 511 4.62 7.97 -16.71
CA GLY A 511 4.96 7.26 -17.93
C GLY A 511 4.09 7.63 -19.13
N ALA A 512 4.72 7.80 -20.25
CA ALA A 512 4.08 7.90 -21.55
C ALA A 512 3.23 6.65 -21.81
N VAL A 513 1.97 6.86 -22.15
CA VAL A 513 1.03 5.86 -22.64
C VAL A 513 1.56 5.33 -23.97
N GLU A 514 1.94 4.06 -24.04
CA GLU A 514 2.21 3.38 -25.30
C GLU A 514 0.91 3.24 -26.11
N ASP A 515 0.99 3.67 -27.36
CA ASP A 515 -0.06 3.61 -28.38
C ASP A 515 -0.33 2.14 -28.77
N PRO A 516 -1.57 1.60 -28.70
CA PRO A 516 -1.87 0.18 -28.95
C PRO A 516 -1.97 -0.22 -30.44
N ALA A 517 -1.34 0.52 -31.36
CA ALA A 517 -1.51 0.33 -32.80
C ALA A 517 -0.44 -0.54 -33.51
N SER A 518 0.37 -1.36 -32.83
CA SER A 518 1.36 -2.21 -33.50
C SER A 518 1.35 -3.68 -33.07
N MET A 519 0.19 -4.31 -33.01
CA MET A 519 0.10 -5.78 -33.00
C MET A 519 -0.22 -6.31 -34.42
N LYS A 520 0.79 -6.88 -35.07
CA LYS A 520 0.61 -7.75 -36.25
C LYS A 520 0.07 -9.12 -35.80
N PRO A 521 -0.85 -9.76 -36.54
CA PRO A 521 -1.33 -11.10 -36.21
C PRO A 521 -0.27 -12.14 -36.58
N VAL A 522 -0.07 -13.08 -35.67
CA VAL A 522 0.65 -14.34 -35.92
C VAL A 522 -0.38 -15.40 -36.29
N GLU A 523 -0.15 -16.06 -37.40
CA GLU A 523 -0.87 -17.24 -37.91
C GLU A 523 -0.79 -18.42 -36.92
#